data_53a742dd192a0a3b5a9e5ab1314ca036
#
_entry.id   53a742dd192a0a3b5a9e5ab1314ca036
#
_cell.length_a   1.000
_cell.length_b   1.000
_cell.length_c   1.000
_cell.angle_alpha   90.00
_cell.angle_beta   90.00
_cell.angle_gamma   90.00
#
_symmetry.space_group_name_H-M   'P 1'
#
loop_
_entity.id
_entity.type
_entity.pdbx_description
1 polymer ?
#
loop_
_entity_poly.entity_id
_entity_poly.type
_entity_poly.pdbx_seq_one_letter_code
_entity_poly.pdbx_strand_id
1 'polypeptide(L)'
;NNSSDPRNYTNGQANTNTYQPEPDGEFDPDGTSKISLWPREVGMAATFDPMIARRHGEIVSTEYRALGITTALSPQADLSTDPRWRRFYGTFSESPELNRDIVREYCDAFQTTPESKDGWGTHSVNCMVKHWPGGGTGEGGRDAHFGTGKYAVYPGNNLAQNLIPFVDGAFNLRNGTKMASAVMPYYTISYGQDPSGENVGNGFSHYIIQELLRDKYHYEGVVCTDWGIVNDYYKVYEHSGTPWGMETKSPAEKRLKCFEAGVDQLGGASDNAISLEAYKLWEEKYGKESARKRFEESAVRLLTNIFRVGVFENPYVDPQNAAAVVGCHEYVAAGYEAQLKSIVMLKNHGHTLPMKSGAKVWQPIRHVAAGLTHWQKATMPYDEYPIGKQLLSKYFEIADSPEDADFAVVYIKSPIGHWGYVLPNEEYPEGHYQPISLQYTAYTADYAREKSIAGDQNETVSNRSYKGFTETTSNEGDMRLVLDTKAAMGDKPVIVVVACDRPFVPAEIEPAADALLLTFGVSNNALLDIISGRFEPSGLLPLQLPANMKTVEEQCEDVPFDMECYHDADNNTYDFAFGLNWNGVILDSRVKTYGKH
;
A
#
# COMPACT_ATOMS: atom_id res chain seq x y z
N ASN A 1 -2.23 -11.77 -0.65
CA ASN A 1 -3.21 -12.32 0.28
C ASN A 1 -3.15 -11.64 1.64
N ASN A 2 -3.28 -10.33 1.65
CA ASN A 2 -3.42 -9.55 2.86
C ASN A 2 -4.86 -9.47 3.34
N SER A 3 -5.75 -10.07 2.63
CA SER A 3 -7.13 -10.09 3.03
C SER A 3 -7.46 -11.53 3.31
N SER A 4 -7.14 -11.97 4.49
CA SER A 4 -8.19 -12.02 5.17
C SER A 4 -9.28 -13.05 5.00
N ASP A 5 -10.35 -12.90 4.68
CA ASP A 5 -11.48 -13.81 4.78
C ASP A 5 -11.94 -14.29 3.40
N PRO A 6 -11.78 -15.61 3.05
CA PRO A 6 -12.33 -16.16 1.81
C PRO A 6 -13.83 -15.92 1.66
N ARG A 7 -14.56 -15.69 2.75
CA ARG A 7 -15.99 -15.35 2.73
C ARG A 7 -16.26 -14.02 2.00
N ASN A 8 -15.27 -13.13 1.89
CA ASN A 8 -15.40 -11.87 1.16
C ASN A 8 -15.28 -12.02 -0.36
N TYR A 9 -14.81 -13.16 -0.86
CA TYR A 9 -14.77 -13.46 -2.31
C TYR A 9 -16.16 -13.69 -2.89
N THR A 10 -17.14 -14.12 -2.10
CA THR A 10 -18.49 -14.42 -2.58
C THR A 10 -19.29 -13.19 -3.03
N ASN A 11 -18.82 -11.98 -2.68
CA ASN A 11 -19.49 -10.73 -3.02
C ASN A 11 -18.70 -9.87 -4.04
N GLY A 12 -17.63 -10.40 -4.65
CA GLY A 12 -16.84 -9.67 -5.65
C GLY A 12 -16.08 -8.45 -5.11
N GLN A 13 -16.04 -8.28 -3.80
CA GLN A 13 -15.30 -7.21 -3.11
C GLN A 13 -14.24 -7.86 -2.22
N ALA A 14 -13.05 -8.06 -2.79
CA ALA A 14 -11.88 -8.30 -1.98
C ALA A 14 -11.66 -7.08 -1.08
N ASN A 15 -11.91 -7.25 0.21
CA ASN A 15 -11.59 -6.21 1.17
C ASN A 15 -10.08 -6.25 1.43
N THR A 16 -9.32 -5.56 0.57
CA THR A 16 -7.86 -5.54 0.58
C THR A 16 -7.26 -4.81 1.78
N ASN A 17 -8.07 -4.29 2.68
CA ASN A 17 -7.62 -3.23 3.57
C ASN A 17 -7.45 -3.64 5.03
N THR A 18 -7.77 -4.87 5.42
CA THR A 18 -7.66 -5.16 6.84
C THR A 18 -7.43 -6.64 7.09
N TYR A 19 -6.16 -7.05 7.20
CA TYR A 19 -5.90 -8.03 8.21
C TYR A 19 -6.14 -7.33 9.57
N GLN A 20 -7.28 -7.61 10.17
CA GLN A 20 -7.46 -7.44 11.61
C GLN A 20 -7.18 -8.82 12.18
N PRO A 21 -6.10 -9.02 12.93
CA PRO A 21 -5.98 -10.26 13.69
C PRO A 21 -7.24 -10.37 14.55
N GLU A 22 -7.90 -11.51 14.49
CA GLU A 22 -8.99 -11.81 15.41
C GLU A 22 -8.42 -11.65 16.83
N PRO A 23 -9.00 -10.78 17.68
CA PRO A 23 -8.42 -10.46 18.99
C PRO A 23 -8.20 -11.69 19.87
N ASP A 24 -8.94 -12.76 19.64
CA ASP A 24 -8.99 -13.96 20.49
C ASP A 24 -8.45 -15.25 19.84
N GLY A 25 -7.57 -15.13 18.82
CA GLY A 25 -6.67 -16.26 18.55
C GLY A 25 -7.24 -17.44 17.79
N GLU A 26 -8.03 -17.23 16.72
CA GLU A 26 -8.25 -18.27 15.71
C GLU A 26 -6.99 -18.54 14.85
N PHE A 27 -5.95 -17.70 14.97
CA PHE A 27 -4.70 -17.92 14.25
C PHE A 27 -3.76 -18.80 15.07
N ASP A 28 -3.51 -19.99 14.54
CA ASP A 28 -2.52 -20.92 15.07
C ASP A 28 -1.35 -20.99 14.08
N PRO A 29 -0.16 -20.46 14.44
CA PRO A 29 1.00 -20.50 13.56
C PRO A 29 1.50 -21.92 13.28
N ASP A 30 1.17 -22.88 14.14
CA ASP A 30 1.53 -24.30 14.01
C ASP A 30 0.41 -25.15 13.37
N GLY A 31 -0.67 -24.49 12.94
CA GLY A 31 -1.86 -25.15 12.40
C GLY A 31 -2.06 -24.94 10.90
N THR A 32 -3.34 -24.97 10.51
CA THR A 32 -3.81 -24.58 9.18
C THR A 32 -4.71 -23.37 9.30
N SER A 33 -4.86 -22.62 8.20
CA SER A 33 -5.72 -21.45 8.13
C SER A 33 -6.59 -21.48 6.87
N LYS A 34 -7.51 -20.54 6.74
CA LYS A 34 -8.33 -20.39 5.55
C LYS A 34 -7.52 -20.00 4.32
N ILE A 35 -6.42 -19.29 4.52
CA ILE A 35 -5.41 -18.88 3.54
C ILE A 35 -4.09 -18.66 4.26
N SER A 36 -2.96 -18.65 3.54
CA SER A 36 -1.69 -18.18 4.13
C SER A 36 -1.78 -16.68 4.47
N LEU A 37 -1.24 -16.32 5.64
CA LEU A 37 -1.29 -14.95 6.17
C LEU A 37 0.10 -14.34 6.18
N TRP A 38 0.27 -13.25 5.44
CA TRP A 38 1.53 -12.56 5.24
C TRP A 38 1.46 -11.14 5.80
N PRO A 39 2.59 -10.51 6.18
CA PRO A 39 2.58 -9.09 6.46
C PRO A 39 2.14 -8.30 5.21
N ARG A 40 1.67 -7.08 5.39
CA ARG A 40 1.37 -6.19 4.26
C ARG A 40 2.62 -5.96 3.40
N GLU A 41 2.45 -5.42 2.21
CA GLU A 41 3.54 -5.16 1.27
C GLU A 41 4.67 -4.34 1.91
N VAL A 42 4.35 -3.27 2.65
CA VAL A 42 5.32 -2.49 3.41
C VAL A 42 6.01 -3.32 4.50
N GLY A 43 5.32 -4.29 5.09
CA GLY A 43 5.91 -5.24 6.04
C GLY A 43 6.84 -6.24 5.35
N MET A 44 6.52 -6.71 4.15
CA MET A 44 7.46 -7.52 3.37
C MET A 44 8.74 -6.71 3.08
N ALA A 45 8.61 -5.43 2.75
CA ALA A 45 9.77 -4.56 2.57
C ALA A 45 10.57 -4.33 3.85
N ALA A 46 9.91 -4.29 5.02
CA ALA A 46 10.59 -4.17 6.32
C ALA A 46 11.53 -5.35 6.63
N THR A 47 11.39 -6.47 5.94
CA THR A 47 12.38 -7.56 6.03
C THR A 47 13.69 -7.24 5.31
N PHE A 48 13.70 -6.31 4.37
CA PHE A 48 14.83 -6.01 3.46
C PHE A 48 15.36 -7.25 2.74
N ASP A 49 14.51 -8.25 2.55
CA ASP A 49 14.84 -9.51 1.90
C ASP A 49 13.87 -9.81 0.75
N PRO A 50 14.25 -9.54 -0.50
CA PRO A 50 13.42 -9.84 -1.67
C PRO A 50 13.01 -11.31 -1.80
N MET A 51 13.74 -12.24 -1.15
CA MET A 51 13.39 -13.65 -1.16
C MET A 51 12.13 -13.96 -0.36
N ILE A 52 11.74 -13.10 0.59
CA ILE A 52 10.43 -13.19 1.26
C ILE A 52 9.31 -12.92 0.25
N ALA A 53 9.47 -11.91 -0.62
CA ALA A 53 8.51 -11.64 -1.69
C ALA A 53 8.46 -12.78 -2.73
N ARG A 54 9.59 -13.42 -3.03
CA ARG A 54 9.63 -14.64 -3.85
C ARG A 54 8.83 -15.77 -3.20
N ARG A 55 9.12 -16.07 -1.94
CA ARG A 55 8.41 -17.15 -1.20
C ARG A 55 6.90 -16.87 -1.11
N HIS A 56 6.53 -15.61 -0.86
CA HIS A 56 5.14 -15.16 -0.92
C HIS A 56 4.54 -15.44 -2.30
N GLY A 57 5.22 -15.05 -3.37
CA GLY A 57 4.75 -15.24 -4.74
C GLY A 57 4.54 -16.73 -5.09
N GLU A 58 5.46 -17.61 -4.75
CA GLU A 58 5.38 -19.06 -4.97
C GLU A 58 4.19 -19.69 -4.24
N ILE A 59 3.98 -19.32 -2.99
CA ILE A 59 2.88 -19.86 -2.16
C ILE A 59 1.54 -19.30 -2.62
N VAL A 60 1.43 -17.98 -2.73
CA VAL A 60 0.16 -17.32 -3.04
C VAL A 60 -0.30 -17.62 -4.46
N SER A 61 0.61 -17.74 -5.44
CA SER A 61 0.24 -18.18 -6.79
C SER A 61 -0.33 -19.61 -6.78
N THR A 62 0.25 -20.50 -5.96
CA THR A 62 -0.25 -21.87 -5.78
C THR A 62 -1.66 -21.88 -5.16
N GLU A 63 -1.89 -21.08 -4.09
CA GLU A 63 -3.22 -20.90 -3.52
C GLU A 63 -4.22 -20.31 -4.53
N TYR A 64 -3.80 -19.33 -5.31
CA TYR A 64 -4.61 -18.71 -6.38
C TYR A 64 -5.03 -19.74 -7.42
N ARG A 65 -4.07 -20.56 -7.91
CA ARG A 65 -4.36 -21.60 -8.89
C ARG A 65 -5.30 -22.67 -8.32
N ALA A 66 -5.12 -23.05 -7.07
CA ALA A 66 -6.02 -23.99 -6.39
C ALA A 66 -7.46 -23.47 -6.29
N LEU A 67 -7.65 -22.14 -6.22
CA LEU A 67 -8.94 -21.45 -6.20
C LEU A 67 -9.44 -21.05 -7.61
N GLY A 68 -8.71 -21.37 -8.67
CA GLY A 68 -9.07 -21.01 -10.04
C GLY A 68 -8.75 -19.55 -10.43
N ILE A 69 -7.97 -18.83 -9.62
CA ILE A 69 -7.55 -17.46 -9.91
C ILE A 69 -6.30 -17.49 -10.77
N THR A 70 -6.33 -16.84 -11.92
CA THR A 70 -5.26 -16.87 -12.93
C THR A 70 -4.62 -15.51 -13.19
N THR A 71 -5.13 -14.45 -12.55
CA THR A 71 -4.60 -13.10 -12.67
C THR A 71 -4.65 -12.40 -11.32
N ALA A 72 -3.52 -11.87 -10.86
CA ALA A 72 -3.38 -11.06 -9.68
C ALA A 72 -3.36 -9.56 -10.07
N LEU A 73 -4.19 -8.73 -9.41
CA LEU A 73 -4.16 -7.26 -9.53
C LEU A 73 -3.02 -6.67 -8.68
N SER A 74 -1.85 -7.23 -8.81
CA SER A 74 -0.66 -6.96 -8.01
C SER A 74 0.63 -7.33 -8.77
N PRO A 75 1.80 -6.90 -8.28
CA PRO A 75 2.03 -6.05 -7.10
C PRO A 75 1.76 -4.58 -7.33
N GLN A 76 1.66 -3.81 -6.22
CA GLN A 76 1.66 -2.37 -6.25
C GLN A 76 3.11 -1.88 -6.19
N ALA A 77 3.68 -1.53 -7.34
CA ALA A 77 5.09 -1.19 -7.50
C ALA A 77 5.40 0.31 -7.29
N ASP A 78 4.38 1.09 -6.92
CA ASP A 78 4.53 2.52 -6.64
C ASP A 78 5.62 2.77 -5.60
N LEU A 79 6.42 3.83 -5.76
CA LEU A 79 7.24 4.35 -4.66
C LEU A 79 6.36 5.14 -3.70
N SER A 80 6.55 4.93 -2.41
CA SER A 80 5.86 5.67 -1.35
C SER A 80 6.64 6.92 -0.98
N THR A 81 6.82 7.84 -1.92
CA THR A 81 7.62 9.04 -1.74
C THR A 81 6.91 10.12 -0.92
N ASP A 82 5.59 10.32 -1.11
CA ASP A 82 4.84 11.19 -0.22
C ASP A 82 4.29 10.40 1.00
N PRO A 83 4.76 10.70 2.23
CA PRO A 83 4.37 9.96 3.44
C PRO A 83 2.90 10.14 3.81
N ARG A 84 2.21 11.16 3.28
CA ARG A 84 0.80 11.45 3.54
C ARG A 84 -0.15 10.59 2.73
N TRP A 85 0.33 9.93 1.65
CA TRP A 85 -0.50 9.13 0.77
C TRP A 85 -1.17 7.96 1.48
N ARG A 86 -2.51 7.89 1.40
CA ARG A 86 -3.31 6.92 2.16
C ARG A 86 -3.12 5.46 1.76
N ARG A 87 -2.57 5.21 0.55
CA ARG A 87 -2.31 3.85 0.06
C ARG A 87 -0.88 3.37 0.35
N PHE A 88 -0.17 4.08 1.19
CA PHE A 88 1.21 3.79 1.59
C PHE A 88 1.38 2.31 2.02
N TYR A 89 0.49 1.80 2.86
CA TYR A 89 0.54 0.43 3.38
C TYR A 89 0.50 -0.67 2.31
N GLY A 90 -0.04 -0.39 1.12
CA GLY A 90 -0.15 -1.32 -0.01
C GLY A 90 1.03 -1.24 -0.98
N THR A 91 2.03 -0.40 -0.70
CA THR A 91 3.30 -0.33 -1.43
C THR A 91 4.41 -0.98 -0.62
N PHE A 92 5.59 -1.16 -1.20
CA PHE A 92 6.70 -1.75 -0.47
C PHE A 92 7.50 -0.71 0.31
N SER A 93 8.05 0.30 -0.36
CA SER A 93 9.01 1.23 0.22
C SER A 93 9.08 2.53 -0.58
N GLU A 94 9.75 3.53 -0.04
CA GLU A 94 10.19 4.70 -0.79
C GLU A 94 11.49 4.47 -1.58
N SER A 95 12.24 3.37 -1.32
CA SER A 95 13.49 3.03 -2.02
C SER A 95 13.23 2.47 -3.41
N PRO A 96 13.75 3.10 -4.49
CA PRO A 96 13.64 2.56 -5.84
C PRO A 96 14.31 1.17 -5.98
N GLU A 97 15.47 0.96 -5.36
CA GLU A 97 16.27 -0.25 -5.48
C GLU A 97 15.62 -1.42 -4.73
N LEU A 98 15.16 -1.19 -3.50
CA LEU A 98 14.47 -2.22 -2.71
C LEU A 98 13.16 -2.62 -3.39
N ASN A 99 12.37 -1.64 -3.86
CA ASN A 99 11.13 -1.90 -4.59
C ASN A 99 11.39 -2.67 -5.89
N ARG A 100 12.41 -2.28 -6.67
CA ARG A 100 12.80 -2.99 -7.89
C ARG A 100 13.02 -4.47 -7.61
N ASP A 101 13.82 -4.79 -6.60
CA ASP A 101 14.20 -6.17 -6.33
C ASP A 101 13.04 -6.98 -5.75
N ILE A 102 12.24 -6.41 -4.86
CA ILE A 102 11.03 -7.02 -4.33
C ILE A 102 9.99 -7.27 -5.43
N VAL A 103 9.70 -6.27 -6.25
CA VAL A 103 8.72 -6.37 -7.34
C VAL A 103 9.14 -7.41 -8.38
N ARG A 104 10.44 -7.47 -8.69
CA ARG A 104 11.00 -8.50 -9.59
C ARG A 104 10.77 -9.90 -9.04
N GLU A 105 11.19 -10.16 -7.81
CA GLU A 105 11.06 -11.47 -7.19
C GLU A 105 9.59 -11.88 -7.03
N TYR A 106 8.73 -10.94 -6.68
CA TYR A 106 7.28 -11.15 -6.60
C TYR A 106 6.69 -11.58 -7.95
N CYS A 107 6.88 -10.79 -9.01
CA CYS A 107 6.33 -11.07 -10.34
C CYS A 107 6.90 -12.36 -10.92
N ASP A 108 8.19 -12.58 -10.75
CA ASP A 108 8.89 -13.76 -11.24
C ASP A 108 8.31 -15.05 -10.60
N ALA A 109 8.08 -15.02 -9.29
CA ALA A 109 7.51 -16.14 -8.55
C ALA A 109 6.05 -16.41 -8.93
N PHE A 110 5.22 -15.37 -9.05
CA PHE A 110 3.82 -15.52 -9.44
C PHE A 110 3.64 -16.11 -10.83
N GLN A 111 4.50 -15.73 -11.79
CA GLN A 111 4.33 -16.09 -13.18
C GLN A 111 5.03 -17.38 -13.60
N THR A 112 6.05 -17.82 -12.85
CA THR A 112 6.90 -18.92 -13.29
C THR A 112 6.30 -20.29 -12.98
N THR A 113 6.16 -21.10 -14.03
CA THR A 113 6.01 -22.57 -13.95
C THR A 113 7.40 -23.17 -14.15
N PRO A 114 8.03 -23.77 -13.12
CA PRO A 114 9.45 -24.16 -13.17
C PRO A 114 9.80 -25.17 -14.26
N GLU A 115 8.87 -26.06 -14.62
CA GLU A 115 9.08 -27.13 -15.61
C GLU A 115 8.93 -26.64 -17.06
N SER A 116 8.44 -25.41 -17.24
CA SER A 116 8.21 -24.83 -18.57
C SER A 116 9.46 -24.10 -19.09
N LYS A 117 9.81 -24.33 -20.34
CA LYS A 117 10.98 -23.73 -20.98
C LYS A 117 10.90 -22.20 -21.09
N ASP A 118 9.69 -21.66 -21.31
CA ASP A 118 9.41 -20.23 -21.41
C ASP A 118 8.83 -19.64 -20.09
N GLY A 119 8.79 -20.46 -19.04
CA GLY A 119 8.30 -20.09 -17.72
C GLY A 119 6.77 -20.04 -17.58
N TRP A 120 6.00 -20.17 -18.66
CA TRP A 120 4.54 -20.13 -18.61
C TRP A 120 3.93 -21.53 -18.54
N GLY A 121 2.86 -21.69 -17.77
CA GLY A 121 2.16 -22.96 -17.63
C GLY A 121 1.07 -22.96 -16.59
N THR A 122 0.66 -24.17 -16.19
CA THR A 122 -0.51 -24.36 -15.29
C THR A 122 -0.30 -23.89 -13.86
N HIS A 123 0.93 -23.59 -13.44
CA HIS A 123 1.22 -22.98 -12.12
C HIS A 123 1.30 -21.45 -12.22
N SER A 124 1.34 -20.89 -13.40
CA SER A 124 1.46 -19.46 -13.62
C SER A 124 0.21 -18.69 -13.23
N VAL A 125 0.39 -17.53 -12.60
CA VAL A 125 -0.63 -16.51 -12.36
C VAL A 125 -0.14 -15.21 -12.99
N ASN A 126 -0.93 -14.61 -13.87
CA ASN A 126 -0.60 -13.32 -14.48
C ASN A 126 -0.45 -12.23 -13.41
N CYS A 127 0.60 -11.44 -13.47
CA CYS A 127 0.76 -10.23 -12.66
C CYS A 127 0.29 -9.00 -13.42
N MET A 128 -0.55 -8.19 -12.79
CA MET A 128 -0.91 -6.85 -13.26
C MET A 128 -0.25 -5.83 -12.35
N VAL A 129 0.99 -5.46 -12.70
CA VAL A 129 1.74 -4.49 -11.91
C VAL A 129 1.12 -3.09 -12.00
N LYS A 130 1.11 -2.36 -10.86
CA LYS A 130 0.44 -1.06 -10.75
C LYS A 130 1.19 -0.12 -9.80
N HIS A 131 0.96 1.19 -9.94
CA HIS A 131 0.16 1.88 -10.94
C HIS A 131 1.09 2.74 -11.82
N TRP A 132 1.25 2.38 -13.06
CA TRP A 132 2.13 3.10 -14.00
C TRP A 132 1.71 4.57 -14.20
N PRO A 133 2.61 5.56 -14.23
CA PRO A 133 4.08 5.49 -14.05
C PRO A 133 4.54 5.72 -12.59
N GLY A 134 3.68 5.55 -11.60
CA GLY A 134 3.87 5.72 -10.18
C GLY A 134 2.70 6.47 -9.54
N GLY A 135 2.18 5.96 -8.41
CA GLY A 135 1.00 6.52 -7.74
C GLY A 135 1.33 7.35 -6.49
N GLY A 136 2.57 7.31 -5.99
CA GLY A 136 2.95 7.91 -4.71
C GLY A 136 3.24 9.40 -4.73
N THR A 137 3.11 10.08 -5.88
CA THR A 137 3.48 11.50 -6.09
C THR A 137 2.27 12.44 -6.14
N GLY A 138 1.14 12.04 -5.53
CA GLY A 138 -0.06 12.89 -5.46
C GLY A 138 0.20 14.19 -4.70
N GLU A 139 -0.15 15.34 -5.27
CA GLU A 139 0.10 16.64 -4.64
C GLU A 139 -0.50 16.74 -3.24
N GLY A 140 0.35 16.97 -2.24
CA GLY A 140 -0.03 17.01 -0.83
C GLY A 140 -0.49 15.66 -0.27
N GLY A 141 -0.09 14.53 -0.88
CA GLY A 141 -0.46 13.17 -0.48
C GLY A 141 -1.90 12.77 -0.78
N ARG A 142 -2.65 13.57 -1.55
CA ARG A 142 -4.06 13.34 -1.86
C ARG A 142 -4.24 12.16 -2.82
N ASP A 143 -5.31 11.42 -2.61
CA ASP A 143 -5.61 10.19 -3.37
C ASP A 143 -6.36 10.48 -4.67
N ALA A 144 -5.93 9.87 -5.76
CA ALA A 144 -6.44 10.11 -7.11
C ALA A 144 -7.81 9.48 -7.41
N HIS A 145 -8.38 8.70 -6.48
CA HIS A 145 -9.78 8.29 -6.60
C HIS A 145 -10.75 9.47 -6.46
N PHE A 146 -10.29 10.59 -5.90
CA PHE A 146 -11.05 11.81 -5.76
C PHE A 146 -10.48 12.90 -6.66
N GLY A 147 -11.34 13.74 -7.24
CA GLY A 147 -10.90 14.84 -8.11
C GLY A 147 -9.99 15.85 -7.42
N THR A 148 -10.10 15.97 -6.10
CA THR A 148 -9.20 16.78 -5.27
C THR A 148 -7.76 16.29 -5.27
N GLY A 149 -7.52 14.99 -5.58
CA GLY A 149 -6.21 14.35 -5.68
C GLY A 149 -5.81 13.93 -7.09
N LYS A 150 -6.42 14.48 -8.14
CA LYS A 150 -6.22 14.02 -9.53
C LYS A 150 -4.84 14.29 -10.12
N TYR A 151 -3.99 15.10 -9.49
CA TYR A 151 -2.66 15.42 -10.01
C TYR A 151 -1.55 14.69 -9.27
N ALA A 152 -0.70 14.00 -10.04
CA ALA A 152 0.65 13.63 -9.65
C ALA A 152 1.60 14.77 -10.03
N VAL A 153 2.46 15.19 -9.11
CA VAL A 153 3.39 16.30 -9.30
C VAL A 153 4.83 15.86 -9.09
N TYR A 154 5.75 16.55 -9.74
CA TYR A 154 7.16 16.17 -9.79
C TYR A 154 8.08 17.37 -9.50
N PRO A 155 7.97 18.00 -8.29
CA PRO A 155 8.77 19.17 -7.95
C PRO A 155 10.28 18.90 -7.92
N GLY A 156 10.69 17.66 -7.64
CA GLY A 156 12.07 17.21 -7.71
C GLY A 156 12.54 16.79 -9.11
N ASN A 157 11.66 16.85 -10.13
CA ASN A 157 11.93 16.37 -11.48
C ASN A 157 12.41 14.90 -11.52
N ASN A 158 11.79 14.05 -10.70
CA ASN A 158 12.30 12.71 -10.38
C ASN A 158 11.42 11.55 -10.87
N LEU A 159 10.67 11.74 -11.95
CA LEU A 159 9.87 10.66 -12.56
C LEU A 159 10.73 9.40 -12.85
N ALA A 160 12.00 9.59 -13.23
CA ALA A 160 12.87 8.47 -13.59
C ALA A 160 13.05 7.44 -12.46
N GLN A 161 13.19 7.87 -11.22
CA GLN A 161 13.27 6.94 -10.07
C GLN A 161 11.95 6.23 -9.81
N ASN A 162 10.83 6.90 -10.01
CA ASN A 162 9.50 6.31 -9.87
C ASN A 162 9.24 5.19 -10.90
N LEU A 163 9.96 5.18 -12.03
CA LEU A 163 9.87 4.15 -13.06
C LEU A 163 10.72 2.90 -12.75
N ILE A 164 11.75 2.99 -11.90
CA ILE A 164 12.69 1.89 -11.62
C ILE A 164 12.00 0.59 -11.20
N PRO A 165 11.02 0.56 -10.28
CA PRO A 165 10.35 -0.68 -9.88
C PRO A 165 9.60 -1.36 -11.04
N PHE A 166 9.12 -0.58 -12.01
CA PHE A 166 8.47 -1.10 -13.20
C PHE A 166 9.49 -1.57 -14.22
N VAL A 167 10.35 -0.67 -14.69
CA VAL A 167 11.26 -0.90 -15.83
C VAL A 167 12.33 -1.92 -15.49
N ASP A 168 13.04 -1.73 -14.38
CA ASP A 168 14.14 -2.59 -13.97
C ASP A 168 13.67 -3.75 -13.07
N GLY A 169 12.44 -3.67 -12.52
CA GLY A 169 11.80 -4.70 -11.71
C GLY A 169 10.85 -5.56 -12.54
N ALA A 170 9.59 -5.14 -12.63
CA ALA A 170 8.50 -5.91 -13.23
C ALA A 170 8.66 -6.22 -14.73
N PHE A 171 9.33 -5.36 -15.49
CA PHE A 171 9.56 -5.57 -16.93
C PHE A 171 10.90 -6.24 -17.24
N ASN A 172 11.66 -6.62 -16.20
CA ASN A 172 12.97 -7.25 -16.32
C ASN A 172 13.09 -8.45 -15.39
N LEU A 173 12.22 -9.46 -15.59
CA LEU A 173 12.20 -10.70 -14.83
C LEU A 173 13.35 -11.62 -15.24
N ARG A 174 13.84 -12.42 -14.30
CA ARG A 174 15.03 -13.27 -14.51
C ARG A 174 14.71 -14.61 -15.13
N ASN A 175 13.46 -15.10 -14.92
CA ASN A 175 13.00 -16.38 -15.46
C ASN A 175 12.38 -16.23 -16.86
N GLY A 176 11.88 -17.33 -17.43
CA GLY A 176 11.44 -17.39 -18.82
C GLY A 176 10.31 -16.44 -19.21
N THR A 177 9.49 -15.99 -18.25
CA THR A 177 8.34 -15.09 -18.50
C THR A 177 8.76 -13.65 -18.84
N LYS A 178 9.97 -13.24 -18.50
CA LYS A 178 10.68 -12.01 -18.86
C LYS A 178 10.08 -10.71 -18.34
N MET A 179 8.77 -10.52 -18.36
CA MET A 179 8.09 -9.31 -17.87
C MET A 179 6.72 -9.62 -17.27
N ALA A 180 6.24 -8.74 -16.40
CA ALA A 180 4.87 -8.80 -15.91
C ALA A 180 3.89 -8.78 -17.08
N SER A 181 2.90 -9.68 -17.07
CA SER A 181 1.99 -9.92 -18.19
C SER A 181 0.95 -8.83 -18.42
N ALA A 182 0.71 -8.00 -17.40
CA ALA A 182 -0.17 -6.84 -17.47
C ALA A 182 0.35 -5.67 -16.64
N VAL A 183 -0.03 -4.46 -17.01
CA VAL A 183 0.25 -3.21 -16.28
C VAL A 183 -1.01 -2.36 -16.22
N MET A 184 -1.17 -1.65 -15.09
CA MET A 184 -2.31 -0.76 -14.87
C MET A 184 -1.81 0.68 -14.73
N PRO A 185 -2.16 1.57 -15.67
CA PRO A 185 -1.96 3.02 -15.50
C PRO A 185 -2.83 3.56 -14.36
N TYR A 186 -2.27 4.47 -13.56
CA TYR A 186 -2.98 5.09 -12.45
C TYR A 186 -3.98 6.16 -12.92
N TYR A 187 -4.90 6.54 -12.04
CA TYR A 187 -5.89 7.58 -12.33
C TYR A 187 -5.29 8.96 -12.60
N THR A 188 -4.16 9.28 -11.96
CA THR A 188 -3.60 10.62 -11.94
C THR A 188 -3.31 11.18 -13.34
N ILE A 189 -3.40 12.49 -13.43
CA ILE A 189 -2.74 13.30 -14.46
C ILE A 189 -1.28 13.46 -14.01
N SER A 190 -0.32 12.92 -14.74
CA SER A 190 1.11 13.17 -14.52
C SER A 190 1.46 14.57 -14.99
N TYR A 191 1.24 15.56 -14.11
CA TYR A 191 1.26 16.98 -14.44
C TYR A 191 2.62 17.45 -14.97
N GLY A 192 2.60 18.09 -16.14
CA GLY A 192 3.79 18.61 -16.77
C GLY A 192 4.76 17.57 -17.34
N GLN A 193 4.39 16.28 -17.38
CA GLN A 193 5.27 15.22 -17.90
C GLN A 193 5.06 14.98 -19.40
N ASP A 194 3.90 15.26 -19.95
CA ASP A 194 3.63 15.14 -21.38
C ASP A 194 4.24 16.36 -22.12
N PRO A 195 5.21 16.13 -23.05
CA PRO A 195 5.82 17.22 -23.82
C PRO A 195 4.83 17.97 -24.72
N SER A 196 3.70 17.37 -25.09
CA SER A 196 2.64 18.02 -25.85
C SER A 196 1.79 18.97 -25.00
N GLY A 197 1.92 18.88 -23.66
CA GLY A 197 1.13 19.65 -22.69
C GLY A 197 -0.28 19.11 -22.48
N GLU A 198 -0.59 17.89 -22.92
CA GLU A 198 -1.89 17.28 -22.69
C GLU A 198 -2.05 16.90 -21.20
N ASN A 199 -3.12 17.39 -20.56
CA ASN A 199 -3.44 17.13 -19.15
C ASN A 199 -4.63 16.17 -19.05
N VAL A 200 -4.36 14.88 -19.17
CA VAL A 200 -5.35 13.81 -19.02
C VAL A 200 -4.82 12.70 -18.11
N GLY A 201 -5.71 11.97 -17.46
CA GLY A 201 -5.33 10.82 -16.63
C GLY A 201 -4.45 9.82 -17.40
N ASN A 202 -3.54 9.15 -16.70
CA ASN A 202 -2.53 8.29 -17.33
C ASN A 202 -3.12 7.24 -18.28
N GLY A 203 -4.32 6.70 -17.97
CA GLY A 203 -5.04 5.77 -18.86
C GLY A 203 -5.54 6.38 -20.18
N PHE A 204 -5.54 7.69 -20.32
CA PHE A 204 -5.91 8.44 -21.53
C PHE A 204 -4.71 9.05 -22.25
N SER A 205 -3.53 9.06 -21.63
CA SER A 205 -2.35 9.74 -22.17
C SER A 205 -1.62 8.88 -23.19
N HIS A 206 -1.56 9.37 -24.43
CA HIS A 206 -0.75 8.75 -25.49
C HIS A 206 0.74 8.74 -25.12
N TYR A 207 1.23 9.83 -24.54
CA TYR A 207 2.62 9.92 -24.10
C TYR A 207 2.96 8.86 -23.04
N ILE A 208 2.16 8.75 -21.99
CA ILE A 208 2.43 7.83 -20.87
C ILE A 208 2.36 6.36 -21.32
N ILE A 209 1.42 6.01 -22.21
CA ILE A 209 1.22 4.61 -22.62
C ILE A 209 1.98 4.29 -23.89
N GLN A 210 1.78 5.05 -24.98
CA GLN A 210 2.41 4.68 -26.25
C GLN A 210 3.88 5.06 -26.28
N GLU A 211 4.21 6.35 -26.06
CA GLU A 211 5.59 6.81 -26.24
C GLU A 211 6.52 6.33 -25.12
N LEU A 212 6.07 6.45 -23.84
CA LEU A 212 6.91 6.08 -22.71
C LEU A 212 6.92 4.57 -22.48
N LEU A 213 5.75 3.94 -22.30
CA LEU A 213 5.67 2.53 -21.93
C LEU A 213 5.98 1.60 -23.12
N ARG A 214 5.33 1.82 -24.27
CA ARG A 214 5.48 0.94 -25.44
C ARG A 214 6.75 1.21 -26.22
N ASP A 215 6.98 2.45 -26.66
CA ASP A 215 8.06 2.75 -27.59
C ASP A 215 9.42 2.84 -26.90
N LYS A 216 9.49 3.56 -25.75
CA LYS A 216 10.76 3.73 -25.03
C LYS A 216 11.17 2.49 -24.24
N TYR A 217 10.23 1.89 -23.49
CA TYR A 217 10.52 0.75 -22.60
C TYR A 217 10.11 -0.60 -23.17
N HIS A 218 9.60 -0.65 -24.39
CA HIS A 218 9.28 -1.87 -25.16
C HIS A 218 8.36 -2.85 -24.41
N TYR A 219 7.40 -2.32 -23.66
CA TYR A 219 6.46 -3.15 -22.93
C TYR A 219 5.45 -3.80 -23.88
N GLU A 220 5.38 -5.12 -23.90
CA GLU A 220 4.54 -5.91 -24.81
C GLU A 220 3.27 -6.49 -24.16
N GLY A 221 3.16 -6.44 -22.82
CA GLY A 221 2.04 -7.01 -22.07
C GLY A 221 0.74 -6.23 -22.24
N VAL A 222 -0.31 -6.69 -21.58
CA VAL A 222 -1.63 -6.04 -21.54
C VAL A 222 -1.56 -4.73 -20.77
N VAL A 223 -2.14 -3.67 -21.31
CA VAL A 223 -2.43 -2.43 -20.57
C VAL A 223 -3.92 -2.42 -20.22
N CYS A 224 -4.21 -2.54 -18.92
CA CYS A 224 -5.56 -2.50 -18.37
C CYS A 224 -5.74 -1.20 -17.57
N THR A 225 -6.77 -0.41 -17.86
CA THR A 225 -7.03 0.81 -17.06
C THR A 225 -7.28 0.49 -15.59
N ASP A 226 -7.05 1.44 -14.72
CA ASP A 226 -7.61 1.38 -13.37
C ASP A 226 -9.15 1.40 -13.41
N TRP A 227 -9.79 1.04 -12.28
CA TRP A 227 -11.21 0.71 -12.26
C TRP A 227 -12.10 1.93 -12.45
N GLY A 228 -12.98 1.84 -13.45
CA GLY A 228 -14.02 2.84 -13.69
C GLY A 228 -13.54 4.15 -14.31
N ILE A 229 -12.30 4.23 -14.82
CA ILE A 229 -11.73 5.47 -15.40
C ILE A 229 -12.59 6.08 -16.52
N VAL A 230 -13.41 5.28 -17.21
CA VAL A 230 -14.29 5.74 -18.32
C VAL A 230 -15.70 6.11 -17.86
N ASN A 231 -15.99 6.05 -16.57
CA ASN A 231 -17.31 6.37 -16.03
C ASN A 231 -17.56 7.87 -15.98
N ASP A 232 -18.84 8.27 -15.84
CA ASP A 232 -19.23 9.67 -15.69
C ASP A 232 -19.13 10.14 -14.23
N TYR A 233 -18.63 11.36 -14.06
CA TYR A 233 -18.45 12.03 -12.77
C TYR A 233 -19.08 13.39 -12.75
N TYR A 234 -19.74 13.70 -11.65
CA TYR A 234 -20.48 14.94 -11.50
C TYR A 234 -19.87 15.89 -10.47
N LYS A 235 -19.02 15.40 -9.56
CA LYS A 235 -18.41 16.23 -8.51
C LYS A 235 -16.97 15.82 -8.20
N VAL A 236 -16.12 16.81 -8.01
CA VAL A 236 -14.67 16.68 -7.77
C VAL A 236 -14.34 15.82 -6.52
N TYR A 237 -15.26 15.78 -5.56
CA TYR A 237 -15.12 15.06 -4.31
C TYR A 237 -15.91 13.74 -4.26
N GLU A 238 -16.65 13.40 -5.33
CA GLU A 238 -17.31 12.09 -5.41
C GLU A 238 -16.28 11.02 -5.79
N HIS A 239 -16.39 9.89 -5.10
CA HIS A 239 -15.51 8.74 -5.30
C HIS A 239 -15.90 7.94 -6.52
N SER A 240 -14.90 7.41 -7.15
CA SER A 240 -14.81 6.35 -8.15
C SER A 240 -15.12 6.71 -9.59
N GLY A 241 -14.30 6.25 -10.50
CA GLY A 241 -14.39 6.38 -11.93
C GLY A 241 -13.98 7.77 -12.40
N THR A 242 -12.90 7.96 -12.82
CA THR A 242 -12.18 9.22 -12.77
C THR A 242 -11.64 9.56 -14.14
N PRO A 243 -12.51 10.12 -15.01
CA PRO A 243 -12.10 10.50 -16.35
C PRO A 243 -11.33 11.83 -16.36
N TRP A 244 -10.33 11.96 -15.48
CA TRP A 244 -9.61 13.22 -15.30
C TRP A 244 -9.05 13.77 -16.61
N GLY A 245 -9.44 14.99 -16.94
CA GLY A 245 -9.17 15.64 -18.22
C GLY A 245 -10.12 15.25 -19.36
N MET A 246 -11.05 14.32 -19.12
CA MET A 246 -12.04 13.83 -20.09
C MET A 246 -13.47 13.97 -19.58
N GLU A 247 -13.70 14.75 -18.52
CA GLU A 247 -14.98 14.85 -17.80
C GLU A 247 -16.15 15.24 -18.69
N THR A 248 -15.92 16.08 -19.71
CA THR A 248 -16.95 16.60 -20.63
C THR A 248 -17.21 15.71 -21.85
N LYS A 249 -16.47 14.61 -22.01
CA LYS A 249 -16.58 13.71 -23.15
C LYS A 249 -17.65 12.66 -22.95
N SER A 250 -18.25 12.19 -24.05
CA SER A 250 -19.20 11.08 -24.00
C SER A 250 -18.53 9.77 -23.55
N PRO A 251 -19.27 8.78 -23.05
CA PRO A 251 -18.72 7.48 -22.67
C PRO A 251 -17.95 6.78 -23.80
N ALA A 252 -18.42 6.91 -25.05
CA ALA A 252 -17.73 6.34 -26.21
C ALA A 252 -16.42 7.07 -26.56
N GLU A 253 -16.41 8.41 -26.46
CA GLU A 253 -15.19 9.21 -26.68
C GLU A 253 -14.12 8.94 -25.61
N LYS A 254 -14.50 8.74 -24.34
CA LYS A 254 -13.58 8.34 -23.26
C LYS A 254 -12.91 7.00 -23.58
N ARG A 255 -13.70 6.01 -24.02
CA ARG A 255 -13.16 4.70 -24.41
C ARG A 255 -12.28 4.80 -25.66
N LEU A 256 -12.70 5.58 -26.66
CA LEU A 256 -11.88 5.84 -27.84
C LEU A 256 -10.52 6.42 -27.45
N LYS A 257 -10.49 7.41 -26.55
CA LYS A 257 -9.24 8.02 -26.09
C LYS A 257 -8.32 7.00 -25.37
N CYS A 258 -8.89 6.09 -24.57
CA CYS A 258 -8.12 4.98 -23.98
C CYS A 258 -7.51 4.09 -25.08
N PHE A 259 -8.29 3.72 -26.09
CA PHE A 259 -7.79 2.89 -27.19
C PHE A 259 -6.72 3.60 -28.04
N GLU A 260 -6.89 4.90 -28.29
CA GLU A 260 -5.89 5.75 -28.96
C GLU A 260 -4.59 5.86 -28.17
N ALA A 261 -4.68 5.90 -26.84
CA ALA A 261 -3.52 5.89 -25.96
C ALA A 261 -2.77 4.54 -25.93
N GLY A 262 -3.38 3.43 -26.37
CA GLY A 262 -2.76 2.11 -26.41
C GLY A 262 -3.28 1.12 -25.33
N VAL A 263 -4.39 1.43 -24.64
CA VAL A 263 -5.04 0.56 -23.68
C VAL A 263 -5.68 -0.65 -24.38
N ASP A 264 -5.52 -1.84 -23.79
CA ASP A 264 -6.07 -3.10 -24.31
C ASP A 264 -7.34 -3.55 -23.59
N GLN A 265 -7.49 -3.18 -22.31
CA GLN A 265 -8.59 -3.61 -21.44
C GLN A 265 -9.09 -2.44 -20.57
N LEU A 266 -10.41 -2.34 -20.43
CA LEU A 266 -11.03 -1.33 -19.57
C LEU A 266 -11.39 -1.97 -18.22
N GLY A 267 -10.68 -1.60 -17.16
CA GLY A 267 -10.92 -2.08 -15.80
C GLY A 267 -12.27 -1.60 -15.28
N GLY A 268 -13.10 -2.54 -14.77
CA GLY A 268 -14.41 -2.22 -14.17
C GLY A 268 -15.48 -1.70 -15.13
N ALA A 269 -15.26 -1.74 -16.46
CA ALA A 269 -16.22 -1.26 -17.46
C ALA A 269 -16.59 -2.40 -18.43
N SER A 270 -17.74 -3.03 -18.20
CA SER A 270 -18.22 -4.22 -18.94
C SER A 270 -19.29 -3.94 -19.98
N ASP A 271 -19.67 -2.69 -20.22
CA ASP A 271 -20.69 -2.35 -21.22
C ASP A 271 -20.08 -2.43 -22.64
N ASN A 272 -20.39 -3.54 -23.32
CA ASN A 272 -19.89 -3.80 -24.66
C ASN A 272 -20.52 -2.89 -25.73
N ALA A 273 -21.73 -2.38 -25.51
CA ALA A 273 -22.41 -1.49 -26.48
C ALA A 273 -21.60 -0.18 -26.65
N ILE A 274 -21.18 0.43 -25.53
CA ILE A 274 -20.37 1.65 -25.55
C ILE A 274 -18.98 1.38 -26.15
N SER A 275 -18.38 0.20 -25.91
CA SER A 275 -17.11 -0.17 -26.53
C SER A 275 -17.25 -0.34 -28.07
N LEU A 276 -18.39 -0.86 -28.54
CA LEU A 276 -18.69 -0.95 -29.96
C LEU A 276 -18.92 0.42 -30.59
N GLU A 277 -19.50 1.37 -29.87
CA GLU A 277 -19.60 2.76 -30.32
C GLU A 277 -18.21 3.39 -30.47
N ALA A 278 -17.32 3.19 -29.47
CA ALA A 278 -15.94 3.65 -29.57
C ALA A 278 -15.17 3.03 -30.75
N TYR A 279 -15.41 1.73 -31.04
CA TYR A 279 -14.88 1.07 -32.24
C TYR A 279 -15.36 1.76 -33.52
N LYS A 280 -16.64 2.10 -33.63
CA LYS A 280 -17.19 2.82 -34.80
C LYS A 280 -16.59 4.23 -34.93
N LEU A 281 -16.40 4.96 -33.82
CA LEU A 281 -15.72 6.25 -33.82
C LEU A 281 -14.27 6.11 -34.33
N TRP A 282 -13.59 5.02 -33.99
CA TRP A 282 -12.27 4.71 -34.56
C TRP A 282 -12.34 4.46 -36.07
N GLU A 283 -13.31 3.65 -36.55
CA GLU A 283 -13.52 3.42 -37.98
C GLU A 283 -13.75 4.71 -38.75
N GLU A 284 -14.59 5.60 -38.23
CA GLU A 284 -14.87 6.91 -38.84
C GLU A 284 -13.61 7.81 -38.91
N LYS A 285 -12.79 7.80 -37.87
CA LYS A 285 -11.60 8.66 -37.77
C LYS A 285 -10.39 8.11 -38.54
N TYR A 286 -10.15 6.81 -38.51
CA TYR A 286 -8.91 6.16 -38.98
C TYR A 286 -9.13 5.09 -40.02
N GLY A 287 -10.36 4.75 -40.36
CA GLY A 287 -10.71 3.72 -41.33
C GLY A 287 -10.87 2.32 -40.71
N LYS A 288 -11.62 1.48 -41.44
CA LYS A 288 -12.00 0.12 -40.98
C LYS A 288 -10.80 -0.81 -40.78
N GLU A 289 -9.83 -0.75 -41.67
CA GLU A 289 -8.62 -1.58 -41.59
C GLU A 289 -7.78 -1.24 -40.35
N SER A 290 -7.63 0.07 -40.05
CA SER A 290 -6.95 0.55 -38.86
C SER A 290 -7.68 0.11 -37.57
N ALA A 291 -9.00 0.24 -37.54
CA ALA A 291 -9.80 -0.21 -36.40
C ALA A 291 -9.60 -1.70 -36.14
N ARG A 292 -9.80 -2.53 -37.19
CA ARG A 292 -9.62 -3.97 -37.08
C ARG A 292 -8.22 -4.34 -36.54
N LYS A 293 -7.17 -3.79 -37.14
CA LYS A 293 -5.78 -4.04 -36.69
C LYS A 293 -5.59 -3.72 -35.22
N ARG A 294 -6.01 -2.52 -34.79
CA ARG A 294 -5.83 -2.08 -33.41
C ARG A 294 -6.52 -2.99 -32.40
N PHE A 295 -7.75 -3.40 -32.68
CA PHE A 295 -8.50 -4.26 -31.77
C PHE A 295 -8.04 -5.71 -31.81
N GLU A 296 -7.55 -6.21 -32.97
CA GLU A 296 -6.89 -7.52 -33.07
C GLU A 296 -5.59 -7.56 -32.24
N GLU A 297 -4.79 -6.50 -32.23
CA GLU A 297 -3.60 -6.40 -31.38
C GLU A 297 -3.95 -6.54 -29.89
N SER A 298 -4.99 -5.85 -29.41
CA SER A 298 -5.48 -6.01 -28.04
C SER A 298 -5.99 -7.42 -27.75
N ALA A 299 -6.76 -7.98 -28.67
CA ALA A 299 -7.28 -9.34 -28.53
C ALA A 299 -6.15 -10.38 -28.43
N VAL A 300 -5.09 -10.23 -29.22
CA VAL A 300 -3.91 -11.11 -29.15
C VAL A 300 -3.24 -11.02 -27.78
N ARG A 301 -3.01 -9.81 -27.24
CA ARG A 301 -2.42 -9.64 -25.90
C ARG A 301 -3.27 -10.29 -24.82
N LEU A 302 -4.58 -10.04 -24.82
CA LEU A 302 -5.52 -10.57 -23.83
C LEU A 302 -5.60 -12.11 -23.90
N LEU A 303 -5.75 -12.67 -25.09
CA LEU A 303 -5.82 -14.12 -25.29
C LEU A 303 -4.49 -14.80 -24.94
N THR A 304 -3.35 -14.16 -25.23
CA THR A 304 -2.04 -14.68 -24.86
C THR A 304 -1.95 -14.94 -23.35
N ASN A 305 -2.45 -14.03 -22.51
CA ASN A 305 -2.46 -14.22 -21.07
C ASN A 305 -3.36 -15.38 -20.61
N ILE A 306 -4.44 -15.65 -21.33
CA ILE A 306 -5.34 -16.79 -21.03
C ILE A 306 -4.69 -18.11 -21.47
N PHE A 307 -4.07 -18.16 -22.66
CA PHE A 307 -3.39 -19.35 -23.16
C PHE A 307 -2.17 -19.72 -22.32
N ARG A 308 -1.34 -18.74 -21.94
CA ARG A 308 -0.09 -18.96 -21.17
C ARG A 308 -0.30 -19.67 -19.83
N VAL A 309 -1.45 -19.47 -19.19
CA VAL A 309 -1.77 -20.04 -17.87
C VAL A 309 -2.57 -21.36 -17.97
N GLY A 310 -2.76 -21.91 -19.17
CA GLY A 310 -3.35 -23.23 -19.39
C GLY A 310 -4.84 -23.34 -19.09
N VAL A 311 -5.61 -22.23 -19.14
CA VAL A 311 -7.06 -22.25 -18.85
C VAL A 311 -7.84 -23.02 -19.91
N PHE A 312 -7.37 -23.04 -21.17
CA PHE A 312 -8.02 -23.81 -22.25
C PHE A 312 -7.79 -25.32 -22.11
N GLU A 313 -6.64 -25.72 -21.56
CA GLU A 313 -6.30 -27.13 -21.33
C GLU A 313 -7.03 -27.67 -20.11
N ASN A 314 -7.16 -26.86 -19.05
CA ASN A 314 -7.85 -27.25 -17.82
C ASN A 314 -8.57 -26.05 -17.17
N PRO A 315 -9.87 -25.82 -17.49
CA PRO A 315 -10.66 -24.73 -16.92
C PRO A 315 -11.27 -25.07 -15.55
N TYR A 316 -11.05 -26.27 -15.03
CA TYR A 316 -11.71 -26.77 -13.84
C TYR A 316 -10.84 -26.61 -12.60
N VAL A 317 -11.51 -26.42 -11.46
CA VAL A 317 -10.91 -26.43 -10.12
C VAL A 317 -11.21 -27.76 -9.46
N ASP A 318 -10.23 -28.34 -8.80
CA ASP A 318 -10.40 -29.50 -7.94
C ASP A 318 -10.62 -29.03 -6.48
N PRO A 319 -11.85 -29.16 -5.93
CA PRO A 319 -12.15 -28.73 -4.56
C PRO A 319 -11.35 -29.49 -3.49
N GLN A 320 -10.98 -30.75 -3.75
CA GLN A 320 -10.19 -31.56 -2.80
C GLN A 320 -8.75 -31.05 -2.74
N ASN A 321 -8.18 -30.77 -3.91
CA ASN A 321 -6.85 -30.14 -3.99
C ASN A 321 -6.87 -28.74 -3.35
N ALA A 322 -7.89 -27.92 -3.64
CA ALA A 322 -8.02 -26.60 -3.03
C ALA A 322 -8.05 -26.69 -1.49
N ALA A 323 -8.84 -27.61 -0.93
CA ALA A 323 -8.92 -27.80 0.51
C ALA A 323 -7.61 -28.31 1.15
N ALA A 324 -6.78 -29.03 0.40
CA ALA A 324 -5.50 -29.55 0.88
C ALA A 324 -4.37 -28.52 0.81
N VAL A 325 -4.44 -27.59 -0.15
CA VAL A 325 -3.35 -26.66 -0.48
C VAL A 325 -3.54 -25.32 0.21
N VAL A 326 -4.76 -24.75 0.12
CA VAL A 326 -5.02 -23.37 0.59
C VAL A 326 -4.94 -23.31 2.11
N GLY A 327 -4.06 -22.47 2.65
CA GLY A 327 -3.84 -22.30 4.08
C GLY A 327 -3.28 -23.55 4.76
N CYS A 328 -2.57 -24.43 4.04
CA CYS A 328 -1.93 -25.59 4.64
C CYS A 328 -0.84 -25.16 5.63
N HIS A 329 -0.48 -26.07 6.55
CA HIS A 329 0.48 -25.78 7.61
C HIS A 329 1.80 -25.16 7.11
N GLU A 330 2.40 -25.70 6.03
CA GLU A 330 3.63 -25.17 5.46
C GLU A 330 3.48 -23.71 5.02
N TYR A 331 2.35 -23.34 4.43
CA TYR A 331 2.09 -21.99 3.93
C TYR A 331 1.77 -21.01 5.05
N VAL A 332 1.06 -21.46 6.07
CA VAL A 332 0.83 -20.69 7.30
C VAL A 332 2.15 -20.40 8.00
N ALA A 333 3.01 -21.41 8.18
CA ALA A 333 4.31 -21.26 8.82
C ALA A 333 5.23 -20.28 8.06
N ALA A 334 5.25 -20.35 6.73
CA ALA A 334 6.05 -19.43 5.90
C ALA A 334 5.57 -17.96 6.03
N GLY A 335 4.26 -17.76 6.01
CA GLY A 335 3.67 -16.43 6.23
C GLY A 335 3.95 -15.91 7.64
N TYR A 336 3.90 -16.78 8.64
CA TYR A 336 4.22 -16.41 10.02
C TYR A 336 5.69 -16.02 10.21
N GLU A 337 6.61 -16.75 9.61
CA GLU A 337 8.03 -16.38 9.61
C GLU A 337 8.25 -14.99 9.00
N ALA A 338 7.58 -14.67 7.90
CA ALA A 338 7.64 -13.35 7.29
C ALA A 338 7.06 -12.26 8.22
N GLN A 339 5.98 -12.55 8.96
CA GLN A 339 5.43 -11.63 9.96
C GLN A 339 6.44 -11.33 11.07
N LEU A 340 7.07 -12.36 11.64
CA LEU A 340 8.11 -12.20 12.67
C LEU A 340 9.27 -11.33 12.19
N LYS A 341 9.76 -11.56 10.98
CA LYS A 341 10.86 -10.80 10.36
C LYS A 341 10.51 -9.35 10.00
N SER A 342 9.21 -9.03 9.89
CA SER A 342 8.73 -7.71 9.48
C SER A 342 8.56 -6.71 10.62
N ILE A 343 8.56 -7.17 11.87
CA ILE A 343 8.38 -6.30 13.06
C ILE A 343 9.66 -5.51 13.27
N VAL A 344 9.54 -4.18 13.29
CA VAL A 344 10.66 -3.25 13.50
C VAL A 344 10.67 -2.78 14.94
N MET A 345 11.80 -2.96 15.62
CA MET A 345 12.05 -2.38 16.93
C MET A 345 12.80 -1.06 16.77
N LEU A 346 12.19 0.05 17.18
CA LEU A 346 12.77 1.40 17.10
C LEU A 346 13.47 1.82 18.38
N LYS A 347 12.96 1.38 19.53
CA LYS A 347 13.49 1.72 20.84
C LYS A 347 13.48 0.51 21.75
N ASN A 348 14.52 0.38 22.56
CA ASN A 348 14.64 -0.63 23.64
C ASN A 348 15.47 -0.07 24.80
N HIS A 349 14.94 0.98 25.43
CA HIS A 349 15.63 1.69 26.50
C HIS A 349 15.90 0.76 27.68
N GLY A 350 17.14 0.78 28.19
CA GLY A 350 17.53 -0.04 29.33
C GLY A 350 17.37 -1.57 29.14
N HIS A 351 17.31 -2.06 27.88
CA HIS A 351 17.01 -3.46 27.55
C HIS A 351 15.67 -3.93 28.15
N THR A 352 14.62 -3.11 28.00
CA THR A 352 13.25 -3.41 28.42
C THR A 352 12.77 -4.72 27.82
N LEU A 353 12.99 -4.93 26.53
CA LEU A 353 12.70 -6.18 25.83
C LEU A 353 13.95 -7.07 25.76
N PRO A 354 13.79 -8.41 25.80
CA PRO A 354 12.53 -9.15 25.94
C PRO A 354 12.00 -9.20 27.38
N MET A 355 10.67 -9.26 27.52
CA MET A 355 10.02 -9.41 28.80
C MET A 355 10.14 -10.83 29.35
N LYS A 356 10.33 -10.96 30.66
CA LYS A 356 10.49 -12.26 31.32
C LYS A 356 9.18 -13.04 31.33
N SER A 357 9.28 -14.35 31.14
CA SER A 357 8.13 -15.26 31.34
C SER A 357 7.59 -15.12 32.78
N GLY A 358 6.24 -15.11 32.90
CA GLY A 358 5.55 -14.96 34.19
C GLY A 358 5.48 -13.52 34.72
N ALA A 359 5.98 -12.53 33.98
CA ALA A 359 5.75 -11.13 34.30
C ALA A 359 4.26 -10.78 34.15
N LYS A 360 3.79 -9.84 34.95
CA LYS A 360 2.40 -9.36 34.91
C LYS A 360 2.24 -8.20 33.93
N VAL A 361 1.36 -8.37 32.94
CA VAL A 361 1.08 -7.37 31.92
C VAL A 361 -0.26 -6.68 32.15
N TRP A 362 -0.26 -5.36 32.09
CA TRP A 362 -1.47 -4.58 31.96
C TRP A 362 -1.62 -4.05 30.52
N GLN A 363 -2.82 -4.26 29.95
CA GLN A 363 -3.20 -3.69 28.67
C GLN A 363 -4.38 -2.76 28.88
N PRO A 364 -4.24 -1.44 28.63
CA PRO A 364 -5.36 -0.53 28.74
C PRO A 364 -6.38 -0.76 27.63
N ILE A 365 -7.64 -0.39 27.89
CA ILE A 365 -8.70 -0.36 26.87
C ILE A 365 -8.37 0.75 25.86
N ARG A 366 -8.41 0.44 24.59
CA ARG A 366 -8.31 1.40 23.51
C ARG A 366 -9.71 1.87 23.09
N HIS A 367 -9.96 3.19 23.18
CA HIS A 367 -11.19 3.81 22.74
C HIS A 367 -11.03 4.28 21.27
N VAL A 368 -11.71 3.63 20.36
CA VAL A 368 -11.68 4.00 18.94
C VAL A 368 -12.81 4.99 18.66
N ALA A 369 -12.46 6.21 18.27
CA ALA A 369 -13.42 7.25 17.95
C ALA A 369 -14.23 6.93 16.66
N ALA A 370 -15.40 7.53 16.53
CA ALA A 370 -16.11 7.57 15.27
C ALA A 370 -15.23 8.24 14.19
N GLY A 371 -15.29 7.75 12.96
CA GLY A 371 -14.47 8.25 11.88
C GLY A 371 -15.02 7.89 10.51
N LEU A 372 -14.16 7.97 9.50
CA LEU A 372 -14.47 7.58 8.14
C LEU A 372 -13.50 6.50 7.66
N THR A 373 -14.02 5.50 6.97
CA THR A 373 -13.18 4.53 6.23
C THR A 373 -12.44 5.24 5.09
N HIS A 374 -11.50 4.55 4.45
CA HIS A 374 -10.87 5.02 3.21
C HIS A 374 -11.91 5.47 2.16
N TRP A 375 -13.02 4.78 2.07
CA TRP A 375 -14.12 5.06 1.14
C TRP A 375 -15.17 6.02 1.70
N GLN A 376 -14.82 6.85 2.67
CA GLN A 376 -15.70 7.88 3.27
C GLN A 376 -16.98 7.32 3.92
N LYS A 377 -17.00 6.04 4.29
CA LYS A 377 -18.10 5.46 5.06
C LYS A 377 -17.91 5.72 6.55
N ALA A 378 -18.94 6.23 7.20
CA ALA A 378 -18.90 6.48 8.65
C ALA A 378 -18.72 5.18 9.44
N THR A 379 -17.88 5.26 10.47
CA THR A 379 -17.70 4.20 11.47
C THR A 379 -18.20 4.67 12.82
N MET A 380 -18.74 3.75 13.60
CA MET A 380 -19.18 4.02 14.98
C MET A 380 -18.01 3.91 15.95
N PRO A 381 -18.01 4.66 17.06
CA PRO A 381 -17.01 4.50 18.11
C PRO A 381 -17.18 3.15 18.81
N TYR A 382 -16.06 2.56 19.27
CA TYR A 382 -16.07 1.32 20.04
C TYR A 382 -14.84 1.21 20.92
N ASP A 383 -14.92 0.31 21.92
CA ASP A 383 -13.82 -0.02 22.81
C ASP A 383 -13.25 -1.38 22.45
N GLU A 384 -11.93 -1.54 22.52
CA GLU A 384 -11.26 -2.79 22.22
C GLU A 384 -10.08 -3.06 23.16
N TYR A 385 -9.77 -4.35 23.32
CA TYR A 385 -8.44 -4.82 23.71
C TYR A 385 -7.73 -5.29 22.43
N PRO A 386 -6.75 -4.55 21.88
CA PRO A 386 -6.12 -4.89 20.61
C PRO A 386 -5.43 -6.26 20.62
N ILE A 387 -4.97 -6.71 21.78
CA ILE A 387 -4.50 -8.08 21.99
C ILE A 387 -5.52 -8.78 22.88
N GLY A 388 -6.13 -9.87 22.37
CA GLY A 388 -7.12 -10.62 23.13
C GLY A 388 -6.55 -11.19 24.43
N LYS A 389 -7.29 -11.07 25.53
CA LYS A 389 -6.84 -11.51 26.86
C LYS A 389 -6.47 -13.00 26.88
N GLN A 390 -7.20 -13.83 26.15
CA GLN A 390 -6.92 -15.27 26.07
C GLN A 390 -5.56 -15.54 25.42
N LEU A 391 -5.22 -14.83 24.36
CA LEU A 391 -3.92 -14.96 23.72
C LEU A 391 -2.81 -14.41 24.62
N LEU A 392 -3.00 -13.21 25.17
CA LEU A 392 -2.03 -12.54 26.04
C LEU A 392 -1.67 -13.41 27.26
N SER A 393 -2.67 -14.12 27.84
CA SER A 393 -2.47 -15.04 28.97
C SER A 393 -1.63 -16.28 28.68
N LYS A 394 -1.39 -16.61 27.39
CA LYS A 394 -0.46 -17.70 27.00
C LYS A 394 1.01 -17.29 27.13
N TYR A 395 1.28 -16.00 27.28
CA TYR A 395 2.62 -15.42 27.32
C TYR A 395 2.96 -14.81 28.69
N PHE A 396 1.98 -14.14 29.33
CA PHE A 396 2.17 -13.35 30.54
C PHE A 396 1.00 -13.52 31.51
N GLU A 397 1.20 -13.22 32.79
CA GLU A 397 0.11 -13.09 33.74
C GLU A 397 -0.64 -11.77 33.49
N ILE A 398 -1.99 -11.79 33.52
CA ILE A 398 -2.78 -10.58 33.30
C ILE A 398 -2.91 -9.81 34.60
N ALA A 399 -2.54 -8.54 34.60
CA ALA A 399 -2.83 -7.59 35.67
C ALA A 399 -4.14 -6.84 35.37
N ASP A 400 -4.96 -6.62 36.40
CA ASP A 400 -6.22 -5.88 36.28
C ASP A 400 -6.02 -4.36 36.39
N SER A 401 -4.88 -3.94 36.92
CA SER A 401 -4.55 -2.52 37.10
C SER A 401 -3.06 -2.24 36.87
N PRO A 402 -2.69 -0.98 36.58
CA PRO A 402 -1.28 -0.60 36.43
C PRO A 402 -0.45 -0.80 37.69
N GLU A 403 -1.07 -0.70 38.90
CA GLU A 403 -0.40 -0.90 40.17
C GLU A 403 0.09 -2.35 40.31
N ASP A 404 -0.71 -3.33 39.87
CA ASP A 404 -0.43 -4.75 39.99
C ASP A 404 0.45 -5.30 38.87
N ALA A 405 0.68 -4.51 37.83
CA ALA A 405 1.47 -4.91 36.67
C ALA A 405 2.97 -4.72 36.89
N ASP A 406 3.76 -5.56 36.22
CA ASP A 406 5.21 -5.38 36.07
C ASP A 406 5.54 -4.47 34.86
N PHE A 407 4.71 -4.53 33.83
CA PHE A 407 4.83 -3.71 32.61
C PHE A 407 3.46 -3.50 31.93
N ALA A 408 3.39 -2.53 31.03
CA ALA A 408 2.22 -2.32 30.20
C ALA A 408 2.53 -2.54 28.70
N VAL A 409 1.51 -3.01 27.96
CA VAL A 409 1.53 -3.01 26.49
C VAL A 409 0.42 -2.12 25.98
N VAL A 410 0.79 -1.07 25.23
CA VAL A 410 -0.14 -0.12 24.61
C VAL A 410 -0.09 -0.29 23.11
N TYR A 411 -1.15 -0.82 22.51
CA TYR A 411 -1.22 -1.05 21.08
C TYR A 411 -2.14 -0.02 20.43
N ILE A 412 -1.56 0.83 19.57
CA ILE A 412 -2.20 1.95 18.91
C ILE A 412 -2.05 1.88 17.39
N LYS A 413 -2.70 2.77 16.68
CA LYS A 413 -2.50 2.97 15.23
C LYS A 413 -1.73 4.25 14.97
N SER A 414 -0.98 4.29 13.87
CA SER A 414 -0.42 5.55 13.36
C SER A 414 -1.51 6.61 13.14
N PRO A 415 -1.20 7.92 13.17
CA PRO A 415 -2.19 8.98 13.03
C PRO A 415 -3.12 8.81 11.84
N ILE A 416 -4.42 8.90 12.06
CA ILE A 416 -5.46 8.80 11.03
C ILE A 416 -5.88 10.21 10.64
N GLY A 417 -5.09 10.82 9.77
CA GLY A 417 -5.35 12.16 9.24
C GLY A 417 -6.49 12.21 8.24
N HIS A 418 -6.90 13.41 7.92
CA HIS A 418 -7.95 13.72 6.94
C HIS A 418 -7.59 13.20 5.55
N TRP A 419 -8.54 13.20 4.64
CA TRP A 419 -8.32 12.80 3.24
C TRP A 419 -7.92 13.96 2.31
N GLY A 420 -7.72 15.16 2.89
CA GLY A 420 -7.15 16.32 2.22
C GLY A 420 -8.17 17.31 1.64
N TYR A 421 -9.48 17.12 1.92
CA TYR A 421 -10.50 18.05 1.46
C TYR A 421 -11.74 18.04 2.35
N VAL A 422 -12.20 19.21 2.77
CA VAL A 422 -13.45 19.42 3.51
C VAL A 422 -14.57 19.67 2.50
N LEU A 423 -15.63 18.85 2.59
CA LEU A 423 -16.79 18.99 1.72
C LEU A 423 -17.49 20.34 1.90
N PRO A 424 -18.18 20.84 0.86
CA PRO A 424 -18.99 22.05 0.96
C PRO A 424 -19.92 22.03 2.17
N ASN A 425 -19.91 23.10 2.95
CA ASN A 425 -20.72 23.29 4.15
C ASN A 425 -21.13 24.77 4.29
N GLU A 426 -21.79 25.15 5.40
CA GLU A 426 -22.25 26.52 5.61
C GLU A 426 -21.09 27.53 5.73
N GLU A 427 -19.98 27.16 6.35
CA GLU A 427 -18.80 28.00 6.53
C GLU A 427 -17.97 28.10 5.24
N TYR A 428 -17.85 26.99 4.51
CA TYR A 428 -17.11 26.87 3.25
C TYR A 428 -18.04 26.34 2.14
N PRO A 429 -18.84 27.19 1.48
CA PRO A 429 -19.82 26.73 0.48
C PRO A 429 -19.24 26.00 -0.73
N GLU A 430 -17.98 26.28 -1.08
CA GLU A 430 -17.22 25.60 -2.16
C GLU A 430 -16.40 24.39 -1.64
N GLY A 431 -16.37 24.17 -0.31
CA GLY A 431 -15.40 23.32 0.33
C GLY A 431 -14.00 23.95 0.37
N HIS A 432 -13.04 23.28 0.97
CA HIS A 432 -11.65 23.74 0.97
C HIS A 432 -10.65 22.57 1.11
N TYR A 433 -9.43 22.81 0.63
CA TYR A 433 -8.33 21.88 0.83
C TYR A 433 -7.89 21.89 2.31
N GLN A 434 -7.55 20.71 2.81
CA GLN A 434 -7.22 20.46 4.21
C GLN A 434 -5.88 19.74 4.28
N PRO A 435 -5.00 20.00 5.26
CA PRO A 435 -3.79 19.22 5.44
C PRO A 435 -4.11 17.75 5.72
N ILE A 436 -3.16 16.88 5.42
CA ILE A 436 -3.14 15.47 5.83
C ILE A 436 -2.05 15.35 6.88
N SER A 437 -2.44 15.35 8.15
CA SER A 437 -1.51 15.31 9.28
C SER A 437 -0.94 13.90 9.51
N LEU A 438 0.34 13.85 9.88
CA LEU A 438 1.05 12.66 10.34
C LEU A 438 1.39 12.72 11.84
N GLN A 439 0.85 13.71 12.57
CA GLN A 439 0.90 13.81 14.03
C GLN A 439 -0.48 13.63 14.63
N TYR A 440 -0.54 13.24 15.92
CA TYR A 440 -1.81 13.00 16.61
C TYR A 440 -2.51 14.29 17.01
N THR A 441 -1.76 15.27 17.52
CA THR A 441 -2.29 16.56 17.95
C THR A 441 -2.69 17.44 16.76
N ALA A 442 -3.44 18.50 17.07
CA ALA A 442 -3.83 19.49 16.07
C ALA A 442 -2.59 20.05 15.33
N TYR A 443 -2.68 20.10 14.02
CA TYR A 443 -1.66 20.63 13.13
C TYR A 443 -2.22 21.75 12.27
N THR A 444 -1.58 22.94 12.32
CA THR A 444 -1.85 24.04 11.40
C THR A 444 -0.77 24.08 10.32
N ALA A 445 -1.19 24.07 9.07
CA ALA A 445 -0.31 23.94 7.92
C ALA A 445 0.43 25.25 7.55
N ASP A 446 1.20 25.80 8.48
CA ASP A 446 1.93 27.07 8.29
C ASP A 446 3.07 26.95 7.26
N TYR A 447 3.63 25.74 7.10
CA TYR A 447 4.75 25.46 6.19
C TYR A 447 4.30 24.98 4.80
N ALA A 448 3.01 24.74 4.62
CA ALA A 448 2.47 24.32 3.32
C ALA A 448 2.69 25.41 2.24
N ARG A 449 2.77 24.98 0.99
CA ARG A 449 2.89 25.88 -0.16
C ARG A 449 1.71 26.86 -0.23
N GLU A 450 1.99 28.14 -0.54
CA GLU A 450 0.95 29.14 -0.76
C GLU A 450 0.16 28.89 -2.05
N LYS A 451 0.82 28.29 -3.03
CA LYS A 451 0.22 27.91 -4.31
C LYS A 451 0.49 26.45 -4.61
N SER A 452 -0.53 25.76 -5.05
CA SER A 452 -0.39 24.41 -5.59
C SER A 452 0.48 24.41 -6.85
N ILE A 453 1.15 23.28 -7.10
CA ILE A 453 1.94 23.05 -8.30
C ILE A 453 1.02 22.85 -9.50
N ALA A 454 -0.02 22.02 -9.32
CA ALA A 454 -1.00 21.74 -10.35
C ALA A 454 -2.29 22.50 -10.12
N GLY A 455 -3.01 22.77 -11.21
CA GLY A 455 -4.31 23.42 -11.19
C GLY A 455 -5.04 23.22 -12.51
N ASP A 456 -6.35 23.35 -12.48
CA ASP A 456 -7.22 23.28 -13.66
C ASP A 456 -7.97 24.61 -13.80
N GLN A 457 -7.86 25.20 -14.98
CA GLN A 457 -8.55 26.47 -15.30
C GLN A 457 -10.08 26.33 -15.32
N ASN A 458 -10.58 25.10 -15.45
CA ASN A 458 -12.01 24.80 -15.49
C ASN A 458 -12.62 24.51 -14.11
N GLU A 459 -11.81 24.52 -13.05
CA GLU A 459 -12.28 24.30 -11.70
C GLU A 459 -12.60 25.61 -10.99
N THR A 460 -13.62 25.60 -10.12
CA THR A 460 -13.98 26.73 -9.27
C THR A 460 -12.88 27.06 -8.26
N VAL A 461 -12.07 26.06 -7.89
CA VAL A 461 -10.94 26.18 -6.99
C VAL A 461 -9.64 26.17 -7.81
N SER A 462 -9.13 27.36 -8.12
CA SER A 462 -7.90 27.56 -8.91
C SER A 462 -6.60 27.27 -8.12
N ASN A 463 -6.67 27.19 -6.81
CA ASN A 463 -5.54 26.92 -5.93
C ASN A 463 -5.88 25.81 -4.93
N ARG A 464 -5.14 24.71 -4.96
CA ARG A 464 -5.29 23.52 -4.11
C ARG A 464 -4.48 23.60 -2.81
N SER A 465 -4.01 24.80 -2.45
CA SER A 465 -3.29 25.04 -1.20
C SER A 465 -4.21 24.88 0.01
N TYR A 466 -3.65 24.33 1.06
CA TYR A 466 -4.27 24.19 2.38
C TYR A 466 -3.49 24.96 3.46
N LYS A 467 -2.62 25.89 3.06
CA LYS A 467 -1.82 26.69 3.99
C LYS A 467 -2.70 27.44 4.99
N GLY A 468 -2.36 27.34 6.27
CA GLY A 468 -3.06 28.00 7.37
C GLY A 468 -4.31 27.27 7.88
N PHE A 469 -4.76 26.19 7.21
CA PHE A 469 -5.83 25.36 7.74
C PHE A 469 -5.32 24.39 8.81
N THR A 470 -6.18 24.07 9.75
CA THR A 470 -5.87 23.18 10.89
C THR A 470 -6.62 21.87 10.77
N GLU A 471 -5.92 20.77 11.05
CA GLU A 471 -6.49 19.43 11.19
C GLU A 471 -6.15 18.84 12.55
N THR A 472 -7.07 18.01 13.08
CA THR A 472 -6.80 17.11 14.19
C THR A 472 -7.13 15.69 13.72
N THR A 473 -6.22 14.74 13.93
CA THR A 473 -6.42 13.35 13.54
C THR A 473 -7.55 12.70 14.35
N SER A 474 -8.26 11.77 13.72
CA SER A 474 -9.42 11.14 14.34
C SER A 474 -9.06 10.22 15.52
N ASN A 475 -7.79 9.86 15.65
CA ASN A 475 -7.26 8.99 16.71
C ASN A 475 -6.24 9.69 17.64
N GLU A 476 -6.38 10.98 17.89
CA GLU A 476 -5.60 11.69 18.94
C GLU A 476 -5.64 10.95 20.30
N GLY A 477 -6.76 10.27 20.59
CA GLY A 477 -6.91 9.42 21.77
C GLY A 477 -5.87 8.31 21.90
N ASP A 478 -5.29 7.83 20.80
CA ASP A 478 -4.22 6.83 20.83
C ASP A 478 -2.94 7.39 21.49
N MET A 479 -2.56 8.62 21.15
CA MET A 479 -1.45 9.31 21.83
C MET A 479 -1.73 9.51 23.31
N ARG A 480 -2.94 10.00 23.66
CA ARG A 480 -3.33 10.19 25.07
C ARG A 480 -3.25 8.88 25.85
N LEU A 481 -3.70 7.77 25.25
CA LEU A 481 -3.61 6.44 25.85
C LEU A 481 -2.16 6.07 26.21
N VAL A 482 -1.19 6.39 25.37
CA VAL A 482 0.24 6.17 25.64
C VAL A 482 0.70 7.03 26.83
N LEU A 483 0.41 8.32 26.80
CA LEU A 483 0.85 9.27 27.82
C LEU A 483 0.22 8.95 29.20
N ASP A 484 -1.08 8.68 29.24
CA ASP A 484 -1.82 8.32 30.46
C ASP A 484 -1.34 6.99 31.03
N THR A 485 -1.04 6.01 30.15
CA THR A 485 -0.47 4.73 30.57
C THR A 485 0.91 4.92 31.21
N LYS A 486 1.80 5.72 30.60
CA LYS A 486 3.12 6.00 31.18
C LYS A 486 3.00 6.70 32.52
N ALA A 487 2.08 7.65 32.64
CA ALA A 487 1.81 8.34 33.92
C ALA A 487 1.30 7.37 35.01
N ALA A 488 0.41 6.44 34.67
CA ALA A 488 -0.12 5.43 35.58
C ALA A 488 0.93 4.37 35.97
N MET A 489 1.80 3.98 35.05
CA MET A 489 2.86 2.98 35.29
C MET A 489 4.06 3.54 36.08
N GLY A 490 4.27 4.86 36.06
CA GLY A 490 5.43 5.51 36.68
C GLY A 490 6.76 5.01 36.11
N ASP A 491 7.60 4.43 36.99
CA ASP A 491 8.92 3.91 36.59
C ASP A 491 8.86 2.50 35.93
N LYS A 492 7.67 1.88 35.91
CA LYS A 492 7.50 0.56 35.28
C LYS A 492 7.50 0.68 33.75
N PRO A 493 8.01 -0.33 33.04
CA PRO A 493 8.13 -0.28 31.59
C PRO A 493 6.78 -0.16 30.87
N VAL A 494 6.76 0.68 29.82
CA VAL A 494 5.66 0.79 28.86
C VAL A 494 6.16 0.43 27.48
N ILE A 495 5.62 -0.65 26.93
CA ILE A 495 5.89 -1.12 25.56
C ILE A 495 4.81 -0.54 24.66
N VAL A 496 5.19 0.33 23.74
CA VAL A 496 4.28 0.91 22.76
C VAL A 496 4.41 0.16 21.44
N VAL A 497 3.27 -0.28 20.90
CA VAL A 497 3.17 -0.95 19.60
C VAL A 497 2.34 -0.08 18.68
N VAL A 498 2.87 0.26 17.52
CA VAL A 498 2.16 1.06 16.51
C VAL A 498 1.85 0.17 15.30
N ALA A 499 0.56 -0.06 15.03
CA ALA A 499 0.13 -0.56 13.72
C ALA A 499 0.31 0.57 12.71
N CYS A 500 1.35 0.45 11.90
CA CYS A 500 1.82 1.51 11.01
C CYS A 500 1.19 1.36 9.61
N ASP A 501 0.22 2.21 9.30
CA ASP A 501 -0.37 2.30 7.97
C ASP A 501 0.36 3.33 7.08
N ARG A 502 1.02 4.31 7.71
CA ARG A 502 1.78 5.41 7.09
C ARG A 502 2.87 5.87 8.05
N PRO A 503 3.93 6.54 7.54
CA PRO A 503 4.85 7.29 8.39
C PRO A 503 4.11 8.22 9.35
N PHE A 504 4.71 8.50 10.48
CA PHE A 504 4.14 9.40 11.49
C PHE A 504 5.25 10.15 12.24
N VAL A 505 4.89 11.23 12.92
CA VAL A 505 5.80 12.01 13.79
C VAL A 505 5.95 11.29 15.13
N PRO A 506 7.10 10.63 15.43
CA PRO A 506 7.26 9.86 16.66
C PRO A 506 7.33 10.71 17.93
N ALA A 507 7.68 11.99 17.83
CA ALA A 507 7.95 12.89 18.94
C ALA A 507 6.82 12.96 19.99
N GLU A 508 5.58 12.65 19.60
CA GLU A 508 4.41 12.73 20.48
C GLU A 508 4.25 11.50 21.41
N ILE A 509 4.84 10.36 21.04
CA ILE A 509 4.65 9.10 21.80
C ILE A 509 5.97 8.43 22.20
N GLU A 510 7.03 8.60 21.42
CA GLU A 510 8.32 7.94 21.64
C GLU A 510 8.92 8.24 23.02
N PRO A 511 8.90 9.49 23.55
CA PRO A 511 9.46 9.79 24.87
C PRO A 511 8.76 9.06 26.03
N ALA A 512 7.50 8.66 25.86
CA ALA A 512 6.73 7.92 26.87
C ALA A 512 6.89 6.39 26.75
N ALA A 513 7.53 5.89 25.70
CA ALA A 513 7.78 4.48 25.48
C ALA A 513 9.16 4.06 26.03
N ASP A 514 9.22 2.96 26.79
CA ASP A 514 10.49 2.31 27.15
C ASP A 514 10.95 1.34 26.05
N ALA A 515 9.99 0.75 25.32
CA ALA A 515 10.23 0.05 24.04
C ALA A 515 9.18 0.48 23.02
N LEU A 516 9.60 0.62 21.74
CA LEU A 516 8.73 1.02 20.64
C LEU A 516 8.87 0.04 19.49
N LEU A 517 7.74 -0.60 19.12
CA LEU A 517 7.66 -1.56 18.04
C LEU A 517 6.72 -1.05 16.94
N LEU A 518 7.10 -1.23 15.68
CA LEU A 518 6.20 -1.03 14.53
C LEU A 518 5.77 -2.38 13.96
N THR A 519 4.50 -2.48 13.61
CA THR A 519 3.92 -3.64 12.93
C THR A 519 3.24 -3.21 11.63
N PHE A 520 3.26 -4.09 10.64
CA PHE A 520 2.72 -3.86 9.31
C PHE A 520 1.73 -4.96 8.91
N GLY A 521 0.68 -5.13 9.71
CA GLY A 521 -0.33 -6.16 9.47
C GLY A 521 0.17 -7.56 9.81
N VAL A 522 0.59 -7.76 11.05
CA VAL A 522 1.03 -9.05 11.60
C VAL A 522 0.02 -9.57 12.64
N SER A 523 0.03 -10.87 12.91
CA SER A 523 -0.75 -11.46 13.99
C SER A 523 -0.23 -11.04 15.37
N ASN A 524 -1.11 -11.02 16.36
CA ASN A 524 -0.71 -10.75 17.74
C ASN A 524 0.24 -11.83 18.29
N ASN A 525 0.21 -13.06 17.75
CA ASN A 525 1.17 -14.11 18.07
C ASN A 525 2.60 -13.66 17.72
N ALA A 526 2.81 -13.17 16.50
CA ALA A 526 4.13 -12.73 16.06
C ALA A 526 4.66 -11.55 16.93
N LEU A 527 3.78 -10.61 17.27
CA LEU A 527 4.12 -9.51 18.18
C LEU A 527 4.53 -10.02 19.57
N LEU A 528 3.75 -10.95 20.14
CA LEU A 528 4.01 -11.50 21.46
C LEU A 528 5.26 -12.38 21.50
N ASP A 529 5.59 -13.06 20.40
CA ASP A 529 6.84 -13.81 20.29
C ASP A 529 8.06 -12.87 20.35
N ILE A 530 7.98 -11.66 19.76
CA ILE A 530 9.01 -10.63 19.91
C ILE A 530 9.05 -10.13 21.37
N ILE A 531 7.91 -9.70 21.93
CA ILE A 531 7.86 -9.12 23.28
C ILE A 531 8.39 -10.12 24.34
N SER A 532 8.06 -11.41 24.18
CA SER A 532 8.51 -12.47 25.10
C SER A 532 9.92 -13.00 24.84
N GLY A 533 10.57 -12.56 23.76
CA GLY A 533 11.92 -13.02 23.39
C GLY A 533 11.98 -14.41 22.77
N ARG A 534 10.85 -14.98 22.31
CA ARG A 534 10.84 -16.22 21.54
C ARG A 534 11.44 -16.04 20.15
N PHE A 535 11.37 -14.84 19.62
CA PHE A 535 12.00 -14.46 18.38
C PHE A 535 12.71 -13.10 18.51
N GLU A 536 13.90 -12.96 17.94
CA GLU A 536 14.66 -11.71 17.93
C GLU A 536 14.12 -10.77 16.86
N PRO A 537 13.83 -9.49 17.17
CA PRO A 537 13.40 -8.52 16.16
C PRO A 537 14.51 -8.31 15.12
N SER A 538 14.13 -8.27 13.85
CA SER A 538 15.05 -8.13 12.74
C SER A 538 14.57 -7.22 11.62
N GLY A 539 13.37 -6.65 11.74
CA GLY A 539 12.82 -5.72 10.78
C GLY A 539 13.60 -4.40 10.75
N LEU A 540 13.59 -3.76 9.59
CA LEU A 540 14.20 -2.47 9.32
C LEU A 540 13.14 -1.52 8.77
N LEU A 541 13.25 -0.22 9.03
CA LEU A 541 12.34 0.80 8.50
C LEU A 541 12.39 0.83 6.97
N PRO A 542 11.32 0.49 6.26
CA PRO A 542 11.25 0.61 4.80
C PRO A 542 10.93 2.03 4.33
N LEU A 543 10.95 3.00 5.26
CA LEU A 543 10.50 4.38 5.12
C LEU A 543 11.19 5.28 6.13
N GLN A 544 11.16 6.59 5.89
CA GLN A 544 11.58 7.60 6.87
C GLN A 544 10.44 7.91 7.85
N LEU A 545 10.77 8.10 9.13
CA LEU A 545 9.85 8.71 10.11
C LEU A 545 10.22 10.18 10.32
N PRO A 546 9.34 11.14 9.98
CA PRO A 546 9.66 12.55 9.96
C PRO A 546 9.87 13.12 11.37
N ALA A 547 10.79 14.06 11.50
CA ALA A 547 11.03 14.78 12.75
C ALA A 547 9.79 15.60 13.19
N ASN A 548 9.05 16.15 12.24
CA ASN A 548 7.88 17.00 12.46
C ASN A 548 7.12 17.22 11.14
N MET A 549 5.95 17.87 11.20
CA MET A 549 5.16 18.19 10.02
C MET A 549 5.82 19.22 9.09
N LYS A 550 6.76 20.03 9.57
CA LYS A 550 7.48 20.98 8.72
C LYS A 550 8.26 20.26 7.62
N THR A 551 9.06 19.24 7.98
CA THR A 551 9.82 18.47 6.98
C THR A 551 8.89 17.73 6.01
N VAL A 552 7.70 17.30 6.46
CA VAL A 552 6.69 16.67 5.59
C VAL A 552 6.15 17.66 4.54
N GLU A 553 6.00 18.94 4.89
CA GLU A 553 5.54 19.97 3.96
C GLU A 553 6.65 20.48 3.01
N GLU A 554 7.90 20.44 3.46
CA GLU A 554 9.06 20.89 2.70
C GLU A 554 9.59 19.84 1.70
N GLN A 555 9.20 18.55 1.88
CA GLN A 555 9.62 17.48 0.98
C GLN A 555 9.04 17.64 -0.44
N CYS A 556 9.69 17.01 -1.41
CA CYS A 556 9.20 16.90 -2.78
C CYS A 556 8.44 15.58 -2.96
N GLU A 557 7.19 15.62 -3.41
CA GLU A 557 6.32 14.45 -3.52
C GLU A 557 6.91 13.30 -4.36
N ASP A 558 7.87 13.61 -5.23
CA ASP A 558 8.50 12.63 -6.15
C ASP A 558 9.91 12.20 -5.74
N VAL A 559 10.45 12.73 -4.62
CA VAL A 559 11.82 12.45 -4.18
C VAL A 559 11.81 11.54 -2.95
N PRO A 560 12.46 10.36 -3.01
CA PRO A 560 12.64 9.52 -1.83
C PRO A 560 13.69 10.11 -0.89
N PHE A 561 13.56 9.85 0.40
CA PHE A 561 14.58 10.12 1.43
C PHE A 561 14.95 11.60 1.62
N ASP A 562 14.05 12.53 1.35
CA ASP A 562 14.32 13.97 1.44
C ASP A 562 13.74 14.65 2.69
N MET A 563 13.23 13.87 3.65
CA MET A 563 12.77 14.40 4.93
C MET A 563 13.86 14.41 5.99
N GLU A 564 13.83 15.40 6.89
CA GLU A 564 14.52 15.32 8.17
C GLU A 564 13.86 14.26 9.06
N CYS A 565 14.63 13.27 9.49
CA CYS A 565 14.13 12.17 10.30
C CYS A 565 14.13 12.51 11.80
N TYR A 566 13.26 11.84 12.56
CA TYR A 566 13.22 11.93 14.00
C TYR A 566 14.50 11.35 14.64
N HIS A 567 15.00 12.04 15.68
CA HIS A 567 16.12 11.59 16.52
C HIS A 567 15.61 11.33 17.95
N ASP A 568 15.90 10.16 18.49
CA ASP A 568 15.58 9.84 19.88
C ASP A 568 16.68 10.29 20.86
N ALA A 569 16.41 10.11 22.17
CA ALA A 569 17.36 10.49 23.22
C ALA A 569 18.61 9.59 23.27
N ASP A 570 18.57 8.41 22.67
CA ASP A 570 19.68 7.47 22.57
C ASP A 570 20.55 7.73 21.31
N ASN A 571 20.31 8.84 20.60
CA ASN A 571 20.94 9.28 19.34
C ASN A 571 20.68 8.34 18.14
N ASN A 572 19.60 7.59 18.15
CA ASN A 572 19.15 6.87 16.98
C ASN A 572 18.38 7.82 16.04
N THR A 573 18.58 7.64 14.75
CA THR A 573 17.82 8.34 13.71
C THR A 573 16.82 7.36 13.08
N TYR A 574 15.53 7.69 13.12
CA TYR A 574 14.50 6.82 12.55
C TYR A 574 14.39 7.00 11.03
N ASP A 575 15.50 6.75 10.37
CA ASP A 575 15.66 6.84 8.92
C ASP A 575 15.42 5.47 8.24
N PHE A 576 15.32 5.48 6.93
CA PHE A 576 15.29 4.28 6.10
C PHE A 576 16.43 3.31 6.45
N ALA A 577 16.11 2.01 6.54
CA ALA A 577 17.00 0.94 6.95
C ALA A 577 17.43 0.93 8.44
N PHE A 578 16.80 1.76 9.29
CA PHE A 578 17.03 1.69 10.72
C PHE A 578 16.18 0.60 11.38
N GLY A 579 16.75 -0.07 12.38
CA GLY A 579 16.07 -1.03 13.25
C GLY A 579 17.02 -1.57 14.31
N LEU A 580 16.45 -2.06 15.40
CA LEU A 580 17.19 -2.63 16.54
C LEU A 580 16.93 -4.14 16.65
N ASN A 581 17.93 -4.87 17.09
CA ASN A 581 17.81 -6.21 17.67
C ASN A 581 18.24 -6.21 19.14
N TRP A 582 18.40 -7.37 19.77
CA TRP A 582 18.79 -7.45 21.18
C TRP A 582 20.19 -6.87 21.46
N ASN A 583 21.03 -6.75 20.43
CA ASN A 583 22.41 -6.27 20.54
C ASN A 583 22.57 -4.78 20.17
N GLY A 584 21.50 -4.11 19.78
CA GLY A 584 21.47 -2.71 19.34
C GLY A 584 21.15 -2.54 17.86
N VAL A 585 21.70 -1.52 17.22
CA VAL A 585 21.41 -1.16 15.82
C VAL A 585 21.85 -2.28 14.86
N ILE A 586 20.93 -2.69 13.99
CA ILE A 586 21.19 -3.70 12.96
C ILE A 586 22.06 -3.08 11.84
N LEU A 587 23.23 -3.64 11.60
CA LEU A 587 24.20 -3.20 10.59
C LEU A 587 24.69 -4.39 9.73
N ASP A 588 23.76 -5.21 9.29
CA ASP A 588 24.04 -6.42 8.51
C ASP A 588 24.16 -6.16 6.99
N SER A 589 24.19 -7.23 6.19
CA SER A 589 24.32 -7.14 4.73
C SER A 589 23.14 -6.44 4.06
N ARG A 590 21.94 -6.47 4.65
CA ARG A 590 20.73 -5.82 4.11
C ARG A 590 20.89 -4.29 4.15
N VAL A 591 21.39 -3.76 5.30
CA VAL A 591 21.69 -2.33 5.45
C VAL A 591 22.81 -1.91 4.49
N LYS A 592 23.83 -2.76 4.29
CA LYS A 592 24.90 -2.47 3.33
C LYS A 592 24.44 -2.47 1.87
N THR A 593 23.40 -3.24 1.55
CA THR A 593 22.88 -3.35 0.18
C THR A 593 21.93 -2.22 -0.16
N TYR A 594 21.04 -1.86 0.77
CA TYR A 594 19.91 -0.96 0.51
C TYR A 594 19.94 0.34 1.32
N GLY A 595 20.75 0.42 2.38
CA GLY A 595 20.87 1.64 3.18
C GLY A 595 21.38 2.83 2.36
N LYS A 596 21.11 4.03 2.83
CA LYS A 596 21.65 5.26 2.22
C LYS A 596 23.18 5.26 2.32
N HIS A 597 23.85 5.50 1.22
CA HIS A 597 25.32 5.61 1.12
C HIS A 597 25.75 7.06 0.92
#